data_6588066bbf7bb7a83f56c23352915b27
#
_entry.id   6588066bbf7bb7a83f56c23352915b27
#
_cell.length_a   1.000
_cell.length_b   1.000
_cell.length_c   1.000
_cell.angle_alpha   90.00
_cell.angle_beta   90.00
_cell.angle_gamma   90.00
#
_symmetry.space_group_name_H-M   'P 1'
#
loop_
_entity.id
_entity.type
_entity.pdbx_description
1 polymer ?
#
loop_
_entity_poly.entity_id
_entity_poly.type
_entity_poly.pdbx_seq_one_letter_code
_entity_poly.pdbx_strand_id
1 'polypeptide(L)'
;GYDSVALEADIELGGTDQKFNLLVGRELQKHYNQTPQVVITLPLLEGLDGEKKMSKSLGNYIGITDAPGEMYNKIVSMPDSLIWRYFELLSFRSIADIDGLKQAVTDGKNPRDVKIELAKELVGRFHGEDAAENAHRGAGNIIKEGEVPVDTPSVTLSLDGQPELPIAAILNQAGLATNSAQARDLLKNGRVKVDWDVIAPSLKLGAGAYLIQAGKKKIVKVTLK
;
A
#
# COMPACT_ATOMS: atom_id res chain seq x y z
N GLY A 1 -30.79 -10.55 1.98
CA GLY A 1 -31.58 -11.35 2.94
C GLY A 1 -32.07 -12.66 2.36
N TYR A 2 -32.50 -12.69 1.08
CA TYR A 2 -32.95 -13.95 0.44
C TYR A 2 -31.78 -14.93 0.21
N ASP A 3 -30.59 -14.42 0.10
CA ASP A 3 -29.38 -15.24 -0.03
C ASP A 3 -29.21 -16.20 1.16
N SER A 4 -29.54 -15.73 2.37
CA SER A 4 -29.51 -16.55 3.58
C SER A 4 -30.48 -17.73 3.51
N VAL A 5 -31.66 -17.54 2.89
CA VAL A 5 -32.67 -18.59 2.65
C VAL A 5 -32.16 -19.57 1.58
N ALA A 6 -31.66 -19.06 0.45
CA ALA A 6 -31.21 -19.88 -0.68
C ALA A 6 -29.97 -20.73 -0.36
N LEU A 7 -29.10 -20.23 0.51
CA LEU A 7 -27.89 -20.95 0.97
C LEU A 7 -28.14 -21.82 2.20
N GLU A 8 -29.35 -21.73 2.82
CA GLU A 8 -29.64 -22.37 4.10
C GLU A 8 -28.55 -22.07 5.15
N ALA A 9 -28.11 -20.79 5.19
CA ALA A 9 -26.97 -20.38 5.96
C ALA A 9 -27.19 -20.57 7.47
N ASP A 10 -26.20 -21.18 8.16
CA ASP A 10 -26.18 -21.31 9.62
C ASP A 10 -25.60 -20.08 10.29
N ILE A 11 -24.61 -19.45 9.66
CA ILE A 11 -23.89 -18.28 10.18
C ILE A 11 -23.67 -17.30 9.03
N GLU A 12 -23.96 -16.01 9.27
CA GLU A 12 -23.65 -14.93 8.34
C GLU A 12 -22.77 -13.88 9.01
N LEU A 13 -21.64 -13.56 8.35
CA LEU A 13 -20.68 -12.56 8.79
C LEU A 13 -20.87 -11.27 7.99
N GLY A 14 -20.85 -10.12 8.66
CA GLY A 14 -20.93 -8.83 7.97
C GLY A 14 -20.34 -7.69 8.76
N GLY A 15 -20.28 -6.52 8.13
CA GLY A 15 -19.94 -5.28 8.82
C GLY A 15 -21.10 -4.79 9.70
N THR A 16 -20.79 -3.98 10.71
CA THR A 16 -21.81 -3.37 11.59
C THR A 16 -22.81 -2.51 10.81
N ASP A 17 -22.42 -1.97 9.66
CA ASP A 17 -23.29 -1.22 8.74
C ASP A 17 -24.35 -2.11 8.05
N GLN A 18 -24.09 -3.43 7.97
CA GLN A 18 -24.99 -4.42 7.35
C GLN A 18 -25.93 -5.12 8.35
N LYS A 19 -25.85 -4.80 9.65
CA LYS A 19 -26.59 -5.50 10.71
C LYS A 19 -28.09 -5.62 10.41
N PHE A 20 -28.71 -4.53 9.94
CA PHE A 20 -30.13 -4.55 9.59
C PHE A 20 -30.43 -5.57 8.48
N ASN A 21 -29.65 -5.57 7.41
CA ASN A 21 -29.85 -6.49 6.28
C ASN A 21 -29.66 -7.96 6.69
N LEU A 22 -28.69 -8.24 7.56
CA LEU A 22 -28.43 -9.57 8.11
C LEU A 22 -29.61 -10.06 8.97
N LEU A 23 -30.21 -9.17 9.78
CA LEU A 23 -31.39 -9.51 10.57
C LEU A 23 -32.63 -9.77 9.69
N VAL A 24 -32.77 -9.08 8.55
CA VAL A 24 -33.83 -9.39 7.57
C VAL A 24 -33.66 -10.81 7.03
N GLY A 25 -32.42 -11.28 6.79
CA GLY A 25 -32.14 -12.66 6.40
C GLY A 25 -32.73 -13.69 7.41
N ARG A 26 -32.53 -13.44 8.70
CA ARG A 26 -33.09 -14.29 9.78
C ARG A 26 -34.61 -14.34 9.75
N GLU A 27 -35.28 -13.21 9.55
CA GLU A 27 -36.74 -13.16 9.46
C GLU A 27 -37.27 -13.90 8.23
N LEU A 28 -36.60 -13.77 7.09
CA LEU A 28 -36.94 -14.52 5.88
C LEU A 28 -36.79 -16.03 6.09
N GLN A 29 -35.70 -16.48 6.72
CA GLN A 29 -35.51 -17.90 7.04
C GLN A 29 -36.68 -18.46 7.84
N LYS A 30 -37.19 -17.73 8.85
CA LYS A 30 -38.39 -18.14 9.61
C LYS A 30 -39.63 -18.32 8.71
N HIS A 31 -39.84 -17.37 7.77
CA HIS A 31 -40.99 -17.47 6.83
C HIS A 31 -40.85 -18.66 5.88
N TYR A 32 -39.62 -19.11 5.60
CA TYR A 32 -39.36 -20.31 4.79
C TYR A 32 -39.18 -21.58 5.62
N ASN A 33 -39.59 -21.56 6.90
CA ASN A 33 -39.48 -22.69 7.84
C ASN A 33 -38.04 -23.20 8.04
N GLN A 34 -37.08 -22.34 7.91
CA GLN A 34 -35.66 -22.63 8.21
C GLN A 34 -35.31 -22.15 9.63
N THR A 35 -34.27 -22.76 10.24
CA THR A 35 -33.70 -22.28 11.48
C THR A 35 -32.98 -20.94 11.20
N PRO A 36 -33.29 -19.86 11.95
CA PRO A 36 -32.61 -18.57 11.70
C PRO A 36 -31.14 -18.64 12.00
N GLN A 37 -30.34 -18.15 11.07
CA GLN A 37 -28.87 -18.09 11.16
C GLN A 37 -28.35 -17.27 12.35
N VAL A 38 -27.13 -17.57 12.79
CA VAL A 38 -26.38 -16.70 13.71
C VAL A 38 -25.78 -15.55 12.90
N VAL A 39 -25.95 -14.33 13.39
CA VAL A 39 -25.36 -13.13 12.78
C VAL A 39 -24.17 -12.65 13.61
N ILE A 40 -23.02 -12.54 13.00
CA ILE A 40 -21.79 -11.98 13.61
C ILE A 40 -21.41 -10.73 12.84
N THR A 41 -21.33 -9.59 13.54
CA THR A 41 -20.91 -8.32 12.91
C THR A 41 -19.57 -7.85 13.44
N LEU A 42 -18.72 -7.38 12.54
CA LEU A 42 -17.41 -6.81 12.83
C LEU A 42 -17.43 -5.30 12.55
N PRO A 43 -16.68 -4.51 13.32
CA PRO A 43 -16.50 -3.09 13.02
C PRO A 43 -15.90 -2.88 11.65
N LEU A 44 -16.26 -1.76 11.01
CA LEU A 44 -15.65 -1.38 9.74
C LEU A 44 -14.20 -0.96 9.94
N LEU A 45 -13.37 -1.30 8.96
CA LEU A 45 -11.99 -0.81 8.88
C LEU A 45 -11.99 0.51 8.10
N GLU A 46 -11.46 1.56 8.72
CA GLU A 46 -11.25 2.86 8.10
C GLU A 46 -10.10 2.77 7.09
N GLY A 47 -10.23 3.52 5.99
CA GLY A 47 -9.17 3.66 5.00
C GLY A 47 -8.02 4.55 5.47
N LEU A 48 -7.00 4.67 4.63
CA LEU A 48 -5.79 5.46 4.94
C LEU A 48 -6.05 6.95 5.12
N ASP A 49 -7.23 7.44 4.76
CA ASP A 49 -7.70 8.80 5.04
C ASP A 49 -8.10 9.02 6.51
N GLY A 50 -8.31 7.93 7.27
CA GLY A 50 -8.69 7.98 8.68
C GLY A 50 -10.14 8.36 8.97
N GLU A 51 -10.98 8.51 7.94
CA GLU A 51 -12.36 8.99 8.06
C GLU A 51 -13.36 8.02 7.44
N LYS A 52 -13.12 7.60 6.19
CA LYS A 52 -14.06 6.78 5.42
C LYS A 52 -13.70 5.31 5.52
N LYS A 53 -14.71 4.44 5.36
CA LYS A 53 -14.43 3.00 5.27
C LYS A 53 -13.45 2.71 4.13
N MET A 54 -12.60 1.73 4.34
CA MET A 54 -11.65 1.28 3.31
C MET A 54 -12.41 0.80 2.06
N SER A 55 -12.06 1.34 0.90
CA SER A 55 -12.71 1.02 -0.37
C SER A 55 -11.79 1.21 -1.57
N LYS A 56 -11.89 0.29 -2.54
CA LYS A 56 -11.18 0.42 -3.83
C LYS A 56 -11.61 1.66 -4.59
N SER A 57 -12.91 2.00 -4.59
CA SER A 57 -13.45 3.16 -5.30
C SER A 57 -12.98 4.50 -4.73
N LEU A 58 -12.63 4.55 -3.46
CA LEU A 58 -12.08 5.73 -2.80
C LEU A 58 -10.56 5.82 -2.89
N GLY A 59 -9.88 4.76 -3.32
CA GLY A 59 -8.42 4.73 -3.40
C GLY A 59 -7.70 4.77 -2.03
N ASN A 60 -8.45 4.63 -0.93
CA ASN A 60 -7.93 4.71 0.45
C ASN A 60 -7.61 3.34 1.05
N TYR A 61 -7.40 2.32 0.23
CA TYR A 61 -7.25 0.93 0.63
C TYR A 61 -5.80 0.45 0.60
N ILE A 62 -5.55 -0.62 1.36
CA ILE A 62 -4.36 -1.46 1.26
C ILE A 62 -4.80 -2.78 0.64
N GLY A 63 -4.26 -3.12 -0.53
CA GLY A 63 -4.55 -4.37 -1.20
C GLY A 63 -3.71 -5.51 -0.63
N ILE A 64 -4.33 -6.68 -0.40
CA ILE A 64 -3.59 -7.89 -0.02
C ILE A 64 -2.67 -8.41 -1.14
N THR A 65 -2.92 -7.95 -2.37
CA THR A 65 -2.12 -8.22 -3.56
C THR A 65 -1.17 -7.08 -3.93
N ASP A 66 -1.12 -6.00 -3.14
CA ASP A 66 -0.13 -4.95 -3.31
C ASP A 66 1.28 -5.53 -3.15
N ALA A 67 2.26 -4.99 -3.86
CA ALA A 67 3.65 -5.41 -3.66
C ALA A 67 4.06 -5.21 -2.18
N PRO A 68 4.90 -6.11 -1.60
CA PRO A 68 5.26 -6.07 -0.18
C PRO A 68 5.74 -4.70 0.30
N GLY A 69 6.59 -4.04 -0.48
CA GLY A 69 7.09 -2.69 -0.17
C GLY A 69 6.00 -1.61 -0.24
N GLU A 70 5.00 -1.76 -1.13
CA GLU A 70 3.87 -0.84 -1.22
C GLU A 70 2.94 -1.00 -0.01
N MET A 71 2.56 -2.24 0.33
CA MET A 71 1.76 -2.56 1.51
C MET A 71 2.45 -2.02 2.78
N TYR A 72 3.75 -2.29 2.95
CA TYR A 72 4.55 -1.80 4.07
C TYR A 72 4.51 -0.27 4.17
N ASN A 73 4.79 0.43 3.06
CA ASN A 73 4.82 1.90 3.05
C ASN A 73 3.45 2.51 3.35
N LYS A 74 2.35 1.93 2.85
CA LYS A 74 0.98 2.36 3.16
C LYS A 74 0.70 2.28 4.65
N ILE A 75 1.05 1.16 5.31
CA ILE A 75 0.83 0.97 6.75
C ILE A 75 1.68 1.95 7.56
N VAL A 76 2.97 2.09 7.26
CA VAL A 76 3.86 2.99 8.00
C VAL A 76 3.49 4.46 7.80
N SER A 77 2.85 4.80 6.68
CA SER A 77 2.45 6.18 6.35
C SER A 77 1.06 6.56 6.83
N MET A 78 0.28 5.62 7.38
CA MET A 78 -1.08 5.91 7.87
C MET A 78 -1.05 6.91 9.04
N PRO A 79 -2.13 7.68 9.28
CA PRO A 79 -2.28 8.54 10.44
C PRO A 79 -2.12 7.78 11.77
N ASP A 80 -1.54 8.43 12.78
CA ASP A 80 -1.33 7.80 14.10
C ASP A 80 -2.66 7.42 14.78
N SER A 81 -3.74 8.13 14.49
CA SER A 81 -5.09 7.84 14.97
C SER A 81 -5.62 6.46 14.57
N LEU A 82 -5.10 5.88 13.48
CA LEU A 82 -5.51 4.57 12.98
C LEU A 82 -4.74 3.41 13.59
N ILE A 83 -3.61 3.64 14.26
CA ILE A 83 -2.71 2.58 14.73
C ILE A 83 -3.47 1.52 15.52
N TRP A 84 -4.19 1.94 16.56
CA TRP A 84 -4.85 1.02 17.47
C TRP A 84 -6.01 0.28 16.82
N ARG A 85 -6.75 0.98 15.95
CA ARG A 85 -7.82 0.37 15.17
C ARG A 85 -7.32 -0.75 14.28
N TYR A 86 -6.19 -0.54 13.62
CA TYR A 86 -5.58 -1.54 12.76
C TYR A 86 -4.98 -2.70 13.57
N PHE A 87 -4.38 -2.44 14.73
CA PHE A 87 -3.97 -3.52 15.63
C PHE A 87 -5.15 -4.36 16.10
N GLU A 88 -6.22 -3.73 16.59
CA GLU A 88 -7.41 -4.42 17.11
C GLU A 88 -8.13 -5.28 16.05
N LEU A 89 -8.17 -4.83 14.81
CA LEU A 89 -8.91 -5.51 13.76
C LEU A 89 -8.06 -6.46 12.90
N LEU A 90 -6.77 -6.22 12.79
CA LEU A 90 -5.92 -6.93 11.83
C LEU A 90 -4.78 -7.72 12.47
N SER A 91 -4.30 -7.36 13.66
CA SER A 91 -3.22 -8.08 14.34
C SER A 91 -3.73 -9.37 15.03
N PHE A 92 -2.88 -10.38 15.15
CA PHE A 92 -3.15 -11.57 15.96
C PHE A 92 -2.59 -11.45 17.39
N ARG A 93 -2.07 -10.28 17.76
CA ARG A 93 -1.60 -10.01 19.12
C ARG A 93 -2.76 -10.01 20.11
N SER A 94 -2.48 -10.41 21.34
CA SER A 94 -3.46 -10.31 22.41
C SER A 94 -3.80 -8.86 22.75
N ILE A 95 -4.97 -8.64 23.34
CA ILE A 95 -5.37 -7.30 23.82
C ILE A 95 -4.34 -6.77 24.83
N ALA A 96 -3.79 -7.62 25.68
CA ALA A 96 -2.76 -7.24 26.65
C ALA A 96 -1.47 -6.73 25.98
N ASP A 97 -1.05 -7.36 24.87
CA ASP A 97 0.11 -6.91 24.09
C ASP A 97 -0.16 -5.55 23.43
N ILE A 98 -1.36 -5.37 22.88
CA ILE A 98 -1.78 -4.11 22.25
C ILE A 98 -1.83 -2.99 23.30
N ASP A 99 -2.36 -3.25 24.50
CA ASP A 99 -2.40 -2.28 25.60
C ASP A 99 -0.99 -1.96 26.10
N GLY A 100 -0.08 -2.95 26.12
CA GLY A 100 1.34 -2.71 26.39
C GLY A 100 2.00 -1.78 25.38
N LEU A 101 1.67 -1.91 24.09
CA LEU A 101 2.16 -0.99 23.05
C LEU A 101 1.56 0.42 23.21
N LYS A 102 0.27 0.55 23.57
CA LYS A 102 -0.38 1.83 23.85
C LYS A 102 0.35 2.54 25.01
N GLN A 103 0.64 1.81 26.09
CA GLN A 103 1.36 2.35 27.23
C GLN A 103 2.78 2.79 26.82
N ALA A 104 3.50 1.97 26.07
CA ALA A 104 4.84 2.31 25.60
C ALA A 104 4.87 3.60 24.77
N VAL A 105 3.86 3.83 23.92
CA VAL A 105 3.73 5.09 23.16
C VAL A 105 3.45 6.27 24.10
N THR A 106 2.62 6.07 25.12
CA THR A 106 2.36 7.09 26.14
C THR A 106 3.64 7.44 26.91
N ASP A 107 4.51 6.46 27.15
CA ASP A 107 5.80 6.59 27.83
C ASP A 107 6.93 7.12 26.92
N GLY A 108 6.61 7.48 25.67
CA GLY A 108 7.54 8.15 24.76
C GLY A 108 8.10 7.27 23.61
N LYS A 109 7.64 6.02 23.43
CA LYS A 109 7.98 5.23 22.24
C LYS A 109 7.41 5.92 21.00
N ASN A 110 8.21 5.99 19.93
CA ASN A 110 7.77 6.62 18.71
C ASN A 110 6.62 5.82 18.06
N PRO A 111 5.45 6.44 17.76
CA PRO A 111 4.35 5.77 17.06
C PRO A 111 4.75 5.11 15.74
N ARG A 112 5.76 5.67 15.06
CA ARG A 112 6.30 5.09 13.84
C ARG A 112 6.86 3.68 14.06
N ASP A 113 7.53 3.43 15.18
CA ASP A 113 8.10 2.10 15.48
C ASP A 113 7.00 1.06 15.66
N VAL A 114 5.88 1.48 16.26
CA VAL A 114 4.69 0.64 16.43
C VAL A 114 4.03 0.34 15.06
N LYS A 115 3.97 1.33 14.16
CA LYS A 115 3.50 1.10 12.78
C LYS A 115 4.42 0.16 12.00
N ILE A 116 5.73 0.22 12.23
CA ILE A 116 6.71 -0.70 11.64
C ILE A 116 6.43 -2.13 12.10
N GLU A 117 6.18 -2.34 13.38
CA GLU A 117 5.83 -3.67 13.91
C GLU A 117 4.57 -4.23 13.24
N LEU A 118 3.51 -3.42 13.13
CA LEU A 118 2.28 -3.81 12.44
C LEU A 118 2.51 -4.08 10.95
N ALA A 119 3.28 -3.24 10.28
CA ALA A 119 3.58 -3.40 8.86
C ALA A 119 4.34 -4.70 8.59
N LYS A 120 5.33 -5.05 9.42
CA LYS A 120 6.05 -6.33 9.33
C LYS A 120 5.12 -7.51 9.56
N GLU A 121 4.26 -7.45 10.56
CA GLU A 121 3.28 -8.52 10.84
C GLU A 121 2.33 -8.73 9.65
N LEU A 122 1.75 -7.66 9.10
CA LEU A 122 0.79 -7.78 8.01
C LEU A 122 1.46 -8.21 6.69
N VAL A 123 2.62 -7.62 6.35
CA VAL A 123 3.37 -8.04 5.15
C VAL A 123 3.85 -9.48 5.30
N GLY A 124 4.33 -9.89 6.48
CA GLY A 124 4.73 -11.27 6.76
C GLY A 124 3.59 -12.27 6.55
N ARG A 125 2.38 -11.90 6.97
CA ARG A 125 1.16 -12.73 6.80
C ARG A 125 0.80 -12.98 5.34
N PHE A 126 0.89 -11.97 4.48
CA PHE A 126 0.42 -12.05 3.09
C PHE A 126 1.52 -12.41 2.10
N HIS A 127 2.79 -12.13 2.41
CA HIS A 127 3.92 -12.25 1.49
C HIS A 127 5.11 -13.04 2.04
N GLY A 128 5.04 -13.46 3.32
CA GLY A 128 6.12 -14.16 4.02
C GLY A 128 7.11 -13.23 4.73
N GLU A 129 7.78 -13.78 5.74
CA GLU A 129 8.68 -13.03 6.65
C GLU A 129 9.86 -12.38 5.91
N ASP A 130 10.45 -13.08 4.95
CA ASP A 130 11.57 -12.55 4.15
C ASP A 130 11.15 -11.30 3.36
N ALA A 131 9.93 -11.31 2.81
CA ALA A 131 9.38 -10.16 2.10
C ALA A 131 9.12 -8.98 3.05
N ALA A 132 8.67 -9.24 4.27
CA ALA A 132 8.46 -8.22 5.30
C ALA A 132 9.79 -7.56 5.71
N GLU A 133 10.84 -8.36 5.94
CA GLU A 133 12.16 -7.84 6.28
C GLU A 133 12.80 -7.06 5.12
N ASN A 134 12.63 -7.52 3.88
CA ASN A 134 13.09 -6.80 2.70
C ASN A 134 12.34 -5.48 2.52
N ALA A 135 11.01 -5.48 2.70
CA ALA A 135 10.19 -4.26 2.66
C ALA A 135 10.61 -3.27 3.75
N HIS A 136 10.87 -3.74 4.97
CA HIS A 136 11.37 -2.91 6.06
C HIS A 136 12.73 -2.29 5.74
N ARG A 137 13.69 -3.10 5.29
CA ARG A 137 15.03 -2.61 4.87
C ARG A 137 14.93 -1.61 3.71
N GLY A 138 14.07 -1.86 2.73
CA GLY A 138 13.84 -0.96 1.60
C GLY A 138 13.13 0.35 1.97
N ALA A 139 12.24 0.35 2.95
CA ALA A 139 11.47 1.52 3.38
C ALA A 139 12.32 2.61 4.09
N GLY A 140 13.46 2.23 4.66
CA GLY A 140 14.41 3.15 5.29
C GLY A 140 15.44 3.76 4.32
N ASN A 141 15.61 3.16 3.16
CA ASN A 141 16.64 3.54 2.23
C ASN A 141 16.24 4.80 1.43
N ILE A 142 16.66 5.95 1.93
CA ILE A 142 17.06 7.04 1.04
C ILE A 142 18.18 6.42 0.19
N ILE A 143 17.93 6.28 -1.10
CA ILE A 143 18.93 5.76 -2.04
C ILE A 143 20.11 6.72 -1.98
N LYS A 144 21.21 6.26 -1.37
CA LYS A 144 22.44 7.07 -1.28
C LYS A 144 23.12 7.05 -2.63
N GLU A 145 23.76 8.15 -2.94
CA GLU A 145 24.56 8.28 -4.15
C GLU A 145 25.61 7.16 -4.19
N GLY A 146 25.64 6.40 -5.30
CA GLY A 146 26.51 5.25 -5.48
C GLY A 146 25.94 3.90 -5.04
N GLU A 147 24.85 3.83 -4.26
CA GLU A 147 24.24 2.58 -3.85
C GLU A 147 23.03 2.24 -4.73
N VAL A 148 23.18 1.24 -5.60
CA VAL A 148 22.05 0.70 -6.40
C VAL A 148 21.44 -0.47 -5.64
N PRO A 149 20.16 -0.39 -5.17
CA PRO A 149 19.51 -1.52 -4.51
C PRO A 149 19.52 -2.77 -5.40
N VAL A 150 19.73 -3.94 -4.79
CA VAL A 150 19.80 -5.23 -5.51
C VAL A 150 18.55 -5.48 -6.34
N ASP A 151 17.38 -5.08 -5.83
CA ASP A 151 16.07 -5.25 -6.48
C ASP A 151 15.64 -4.05 -7.34
N THR A 152 16.60 -3.25 -7.83
CA THR A 152 16.28 -2.10 -8.68
C THR A 152 15.56 -2.57 -9.95
N PRO A 153 14.30 -2.13 -10.20
CA PRO A 153 13.56 -2.50 -11.40
C PRO A 153 14.33 -2.14 -12.67
N SER A 154 14.18 -2.96 -13.72
CA SER A 154 14.75 -2.69 -15.04
C SER A 154 13.63 -2.57 -16.06
N VAL A 155 13.67 -1.53 -16.87
CA VAL A 155 12.71 -1.28 -17.95
C VAL A 155 13.47 -1.02 -19.24
N THR A 156 13.03 -1.67 -20.33
CA THR A 156 13.53 -1.39 -21.68
C THR A 156 12.49 -0.58 -22.42
N LEU A 157 12.88 0.56 -22.96
CA LEU A 157 12.01 1.45 -23.74
C LEU A 157 12.55 1.55 -25.18
N SER A 158 11.61 1.61 -26.15
CA SER A 158 11.95 1.81 -27.55
C SER A 158 12.08 3.29 -27.87
N LEU A 159 13.06 3.63 -28.66
CA LEU A 159 13.21 4.97 -29.24
C LEU A 159 12.27 5.23 -30.44
N ASP A 160 11.58 4.18 -30.94
CA ASP A 160 10.64 4.24 -32.06
C ASP A 160 11.19 5.02 -33.29
N GLY A 161 12.47 4.82 -33.58
CA GLY A 161 13.17 5.48 -34.67
C GLY A 161 13.62 6.93 -34.41
N GLN A 162 13.41 7.43 -33.21
CA GLN A 162 13.93 8.74 -32.79
C GLN A 162 15.38 8.59 -32.26
N PRO A 163 16.26 9.57 -32.48
CA PRO A 163 17.63 9.50 -31.96
C PRO A 163 17.70 9.63 -30.43
N GLU A 164 16.71 10.29 -29.83
CA GLU A 164 16.65 10.61 -28.40
C GLU A 164 15.21 10.75 -27.90
N LEU A 165 14.97 10.40 -26.64
CA LEU A 165 13.71 10.63 -25.93
C LEU A 165 13.84 11.71 -24.87
N PRO A 166 12.83 12.62 -24.72
CA PRO A 166 12.81 13.58 -23.61
C PRO A 166 12.72 12.86 -22.28
N ILE A 167 13.47 13.33 -21.28
CA ILE A 167 13.47 12.72 -19.93
C ILE A 167 12.08 12.64 -19.31
N ALA A 168 11.19 13.62 -19.57
CA ALA A 168 9.82 13.61 -19.08
C ALA A 168 8.98 12.43 -19.65
N ALA A 169 9.22 12.03 -20.88
CA ALA A 169 8.59 10.85 -21.49
C ALA A 169 9.13 9.57 -20.86
N ILE A 170 10.44 9.49 -20.65
CA ILE A 170 11.10 8.35 -20.00
C ILE A 170 10.58 8.15 -18.58
N LEU A 171 10.40 9.23 -17.78
CA LEU A 171 9.85 9.14 -16.43
C LEU A 171 8.44 8.54 -16.39
N ASN A 172 7.59 8.89 -17.36
CA ASN A 172 6.25 8.32 -17.46
C ASN A 172 6.27 6.85 -17.90
N GLN A 173 7.02 6.53 -18.94
CA GLN A 173 7.08 5.16 -19.49
C GLN A 173 7.77 4.19 -18.52
N ALA A 174 8.75 4.67 -17.73
CA ALA A 174 9.43 3.88 -16.70
C ALA A 174 8.64 3.77 -15.37
N GLY A 175 7.44 4.36 -15.26
CA GLY A 175 6.61 4.32 -14.05
C GLY A 175 7.15 5.17 -12.89
N LEU A 176 8.13 6.04 -13.15
CA LEU A 176 8.69 6.95 -12.15
C LEU A 176 7.78 8.15 -11.87
N ALA A 177 6.91 8.49 -12.84
CA ALA A 177 5.85 9.48 -12.71
C ALA A 177 4.52 8.90 -13.20
N THR A 178 3.41 9.27 -12.56
CA THR A 178 2.07 8.76 -12.91
C THR A 178 1.46 9.49 -14.11
N ASN A 179 1.94 10.70 -14.39
CA ASN A 179 1.48 11.53 -15.50
C ASN A 179 2.50 12.61 -15.87
N SER A 180 2.29 13.28 -17.00
CA SER A 180 3.20 14.30 -17.52
C SER A 180 3.30 15.55 -16.63
N ALA A 181 2.28 15.85 -15.81
CA ALA A 181 2.33 16.96 -14.89
C ALA A 181 3.29 16.67 -13.73
N GLN A 182 3.19 15.48 -13.15
CA GLN A 182 4.10 15.02 -12.09
C GLN A 182 5.55 14.92 -12.60
N ALA A 183 5.76 14.39 -13.81
CA ALA A 183 7.11 14.34 -14.41
C ALA A 183 7.74 15.74 -14.50
N ARG A 184 6.98 16.72 -14.99
CA ARG A 184 7.45 18.11 -15.09
C ARG A 184 7.72 18.74 -13.73
N ASP A 185 6.88 18.45 -12.72
CA ASP A 185 7.08 18.97 -11.36
C ASP A 185 8.37 18.39 -10.74
N LEU A 186 8.61 17.09 -10.87
CA LEU A 186 9.84 16.45 -10.41
C LEU A 186 11.09 17.07 -11.06
N LEU A 187 11.04 17.31 -12.36
CA LEU A 187 12.12 17.93 -13.12
C LEU A 187 12.36 19.39 -12.71
N LYS A 188 11.28 20.17 -12.59
CA LYS A 188 11.37 21.59 -12.20
C LYS A 188 11.94 21.78 -10.80
N ASN A 189 11.67 20.84 -9.89
CA ASN A 189 12.16 20.89 -8.52
C ASN A 189 13.53 20.20 -8.33
N GLY A 190 14.25 19.84 -9.42
CA GLY A 190 15.56 19.19 -9.35
C GLY A 190 15.56 17.84 -8.64
N ARG A 191 14.42 17.12 -8.66
CA ARG A 191 14.23 15.83 -7.97
C ARG A 191 14.51 14.62 -8.84
N VAL A 192 15.03 14.83 -10.05
CA VAL A 192 15.42 13.75 -10.98
C VAL A 192 16.93 13.74 -11.14
N LYS A 193 17.51 12.56 -10.98
CA LYS A 193 18.94 12.29 -11.24
C LYS A 193 19.05 11.21 -12.30
N VAL A 194 20.02 11.35 -13.20
CA VAL A 194 20.44 10.33 -14.15
C VAL A 194 21.90 10.02 -13.84
N ASP A 195 22.20 8.74 -13.60
CA ASP A 195 23.53 8.26 -13.19
C ASP A 195 24.11 9.07 -12.04
N TRP A 196 23.26 9.44 -11.08
CA TRP A 196 23.52 10.23 -9.86
C TRP A 196 23.65 11.75 -10.06
N ASP A 197 23.68 12.23 -11.28
CA ASP A 197 23.75 13.66 -11.57
C ASP A 197 22.36 14.30 -11.66
N VAL A 198 22.20 15.47 -11.03
CA VAL A 198 20.97 16.28 -11.17
C VAL A 198 20.93 16.84 -12.59
N ILE A 199 19.84 16.59 -13.27
CA ILE A 199 19.70 16.89 -14.70
C ILE A 199 18.83 18.13 -14.98
N ALA A 200 19.05 18.75 -16.13
CA ALA A 200 18.17 19.81 -16.64
C ALA A 200 16.82 19.24 -17.12
N PRO A 201 15.71 19.96 -16.94
CA PRO A 201 14.38 19.52 -17.40
C PRO A 201 14.26 19.25 -18.91
N SER A 202 15.14 19.84 -19.70
CA SER A 202 15.22 19.72 -21.16
C SER A 202 16.08 18.56 -21.65
N LEU A 203 16.66 17.75 -20.74
CA LEU A 203 17.52 16.63 -21.10
C LEU A 203 16.80 15.64 -21.99
N LYS A 204 17.48 15.15 -23.02
CA LYS A 204 17.08 14.04 -23.86
C LYS A 204 18.15 12.95 -23.77
N LEU A 205 17.73 11.70 -23.79
CA LEU A 205 18.63 10.54 -23.74
C LEU A 205 18.48 9.70 -25.02
N GLY A 206 19.62 9.34 -25.61
CA GLY A 206 19.70 8.43 -26.74
C GLY A 206 19.80 6.97 -26.32
N ALA A 207 20.15 6.09 -27.26
CA ALA A 207 20.34 4.66 -26.97
C ALA A 207 21.44 4.47 -25.91
N GLY A 208 21.14 3.66 -24.89
CA GLY A 208 22.05 3.42 -23.77
C GLY A 208 21.33 2.86 -22.55
N ALA A 209 22.09 2.57 -21.51
CA ALA A 209 21.59 2.13 -20.22
C ALA A 209 21.82 3.24 -19.17
N TYR A 210 20.79 3.62 -18.46
CA TYR A 210 20.79 4.73 -17.52
C TYR A 210 20.17 4.31 -16.19
N LEU A 211 20.70 4.83 -15.11
CA LEU A 211 20.12 4.71 -13.78
C LEU A 211 19.35 5.99 -13.47
N ILE A 212 18.02 5.92 -13.44
CA ILE A 212 17.19 7.11 -13.27
C ILE A 212 16.53 7.08 -11.90
N GLN A 213 16.79 8.11 -11.09
CA GLN A 213 16.20 8.33 -9.78
C GLN A 213 15.19 9.47 -9.83
N ALA A 214 13.98 9.24 -9.28
CA ALA A 214 12.94 10.25 -9.11
C ALA A 214 12.58 10.42 -7.63
N GLY A 215 12.94 11.56 -7.06
CA GLY A 215 12.85 11.81 -5.62
C GLY A 215 13.87 10.98 -4.83
N LYS A 216 13.59 10.75 -3.54
CA LYS A 216 14.54 10.08 -2.62
C LYS A 216 14.44 8.55 -2.60
N LYS A 217 13.34 7.98 -3.16
CA LYS A 217 12.96 6.59 -2.94
C LYS A 217 12.74 5.76 -4.20
N LYS A 218 12.60 6.39 -5.36
CA LYS A 218 12.32 5.68 -6.62
C LYS A 218 13.55 5.69 -7.51
N ILE A 219 14.00 4.53 -7.92
CA ILE A 219 15.11 4.34 -8.86
C ILE A 219 14.78 3.19 -9.81
N VAL A 220 15.15 3.34 -11.08
CA VAL A 220 14.92 2.37 -12.14
C VAL A 220 16.13 2.33 -13.07
N LYS A 221 16.53 1.14 -13.49
CA LYS A 221 17.47 0.96 -14.61
C LYS A 221 16.70 1.04 -15.91
N VAL A 222 16.96 2.02 -16.74
CA VAL A 222 16.30 2.22 -18.04
C VAL A 222 17.27 1.91 -19.16
N THR A 223 16.89 1.01 -20.06
CA THR A 223 17.64 0.73 -21.28
C THR A 223 16.85 1.29 -22.46
N LEU A 224 17.44 2.22 -23.22
CA LEU A 224 16.88 2.77 -24.45
C LEU A 224 17.47 2.04 -25.65
N LYS A 225 16.60 1.53 -26.53
CA LYS A 225 16.98 0.79 -27.75
C LYS A 225 16.27 1.33 -28.99
#